data_72aa14d7d84bbca31fe89e0f903db02a
#
_entry.id   72aa14d7d84bbca31fe89e0f903db02a
#
_cell.length_a   1.000
_cell.length_b   1.000
_cell.length_c   1.000
_cell.angle_alpha   90.00
_cell.angle_beta   90.00
_cell.angle_gamma   90.00
#
_symmetry.space_group_name_H-M   'P 1'
#
loop_
_entity.id
_entity.type
_entity.pdbx_description
1 polymer ?
#
loop_
_entity_poly.entity_id
_entity_poly.type
_entity_poly.pdbx_seq_one_letter_code
_entity_poly.pdbx_strand_id
1 'polypeptide(L)'
;AIGGWLVSVCYFALNLAAAATAAFALVERTGLTATTPVKVVVIVAIAALTLAISVYGHGLIIRLYLPITLALAGAFAVVGFAVLRHADFSYAPAEPLTGVDLWAVLVAGTTLIASGPLSYTTSADFSRYLPRTAPAKAVAGWTALGAFVPSVVVSSLGALAATAVDMTDPQNALQKILPGWFVPVFLIALVLGTVSLNALTAYSAGLALQAVGFRISRTVSVLFDGAAAVALTLYGLLVSHFLDTVSNALQVIVVLIGPLTAVYATDILLRRNRYDGVALTNETPGSPFWFTGGVNVPGAVALLGGVAAAALCVNTLYTGPVAGALGGMDLSLPAGMTVSAILYVSLGRRAVAATAR
;
A
#
# COMPACT_ATOMS: atom_id res chain seq x y z
N ALA A 1 0.80 9.87 12.28
CA ALA A 1 0.72 8.51 12.85
C ALA A 1 -0.62 7.85 12.51
N ILE A 2 -1.80 8.44 12.85
CA ILE A 2 -3.10 7.79 12.66
C ILE A 2 -3.41 7.46 11.19
N GLY A 3 -3.10 8.35 10.25
CA GLY A 3 -3.28 8.10 8.82
C GLY A 3 -2.39 6.96 8.33
N GLY A 4 -1.13 6.90 8.75
CA GLY A 4 -0.24 5.80 8.43
C GLY A 4 -0.70 4.47 9.03
N TRP A 5 -1.25 4.48 10.23
CA TRP A 5 -1.83 3.31 10.86
C TRP A 5 -3.04 2.78 10.06
N LEU A 6 -4.01 3.64 9.72
CA LEU A 6 -5.18 3.27 8.92
C LEU A 6 -4.76 2.64 7.58
N VAL A 7 -3.83 3.27 6.88
CA VAL A 7 -3.29 2.78 5.61
C VAL A 7 -2.64 1.41 5.79
N SER A 8 -1.84 1.22 6.84
CA SER A 8 -1.20 -0.07 7.11
C SER A 8 -2.22 -1.18 7.39
N VAL A 9 -3.28 -0.91 8.15
CA VAL A 9 -4.35 -1.88 8.40
C VAL A 9 -5.11 -2.23 7.12
N CYS A 10 -5.41 -1.25 6.27
CA CYS A 10 -6.03 -1.49 4.97
C CYS A 10 -5.14 -2.36 4.06
N TYR A 11 -3.85 -2.04 3.95
CA TYR A 11 -2.92 -2.87 3.17
C TYR A 11 -2.76 -4.27 3.76
N PHE A 12 -2.75 -4.41 5.08
CA PHE A 12 -2.73 -5.72 5.70
C PHE A 12 -3.94 -6.56 5.29
N ALA A 13 -5.14 -5.95 5.32
CA ALA A 13 -6.37 -6.63 4.90
C ALA A 13 -6.36 -7.01 3.41
N LEU A 14 -5.94 -6.10 2.52
CA LEU A 14 -5.85 -6.35 1.08
C LEU A 14 -4.87 -7.47 0.74
N ASN A 15 -3.69 -7.42 1.33
CA ASN A 15 -2.69 -8.46 1.14
C ASN A 15 -3.15 -9.80 1.72
N LEU A 16 -3.79 -9.79 2.90
CA LEU A 16 -4.36 -11.00 3.50
C LEU A 16 -5.45 -11.61 2.60
N ALA A 17 -6.28 -10.79 1.99
CA ALA A 17 -7.30 -11.24 1.04
C ALA A 17 -6.64 -11.88 -0.20
N ALA A 18 -5.59 -11.28 -0.76
CA ALA A 18 -4.85 -11.84 -1.88
C ALA A 18 -4.18 -13.19 -1.55
N ALA A 19 -3.59 -13.32 -0.35
CA ALA A 19 -3.03 -14.59 0.12
C ALA A 19 -4.13 -15.64 0.34
N ALA A 20 -5.25 -15.23 0.92
CA ALA A 20 -6.36 -16.13 1.20
C ALA A 20 -6.98 -16.70 -0.08
N THR A 21 -7.20 -15.87 -1.12
CA THR A 21 -7.72 -16.35 -2.42
C THR A 21 -6.76 -17.31 -3.09
N ALA A 22 -5.44 -17.07 -3.04
CA ALA A 22 -4.44 -18.03 -3.51
C ALA A 22 -4.47 -19.35 -2.71
N ALA A 23 -4.64 -19.27 -1.40
CA ALA A 23 -4.73 -20.46 -0.55
C ALA A 23 -6.05 -21.23 -0.76
N PHE A 24 -7.16 -20.55 -1.05
CA PHE A 24 -8.42 -21.21 -1.43
C PHE A 24 -8.23 -22.03 -2.70
N ALA A 25 -7.60 -21.47 -3.72
CA ALA A 25 -7.28 -22.17 -4.95
C ALA A 25 -6.38 -23.42 -4.70
N LEU A 26 -5.45 -23.34 -3.74
CA LEU A 26 -4.65 -24.50 -3.33
C LEU A 26 -5.49 -25.56 -2.64
N VAL A 27 -6.41 -25.19 -1.75
CA VAL A 27 -7.33 -26.11 -1.09
C VAL A 27 -8.20 -26.84 -2.12
N GLU A 28 -8.77 -26.12 -3.08
CA GLU A 28 -9.61 -26.70 -4.12
C GLU A 28 -8.86 -27.69 -5.02
N ARG A 29 -7.56 -27.46 -5.23
CA ARG A 29 -6.70 -28.42 -5.97
C ARG A 29 -6.44 -29.73 -5.21
N THR A 30 -6.65 -29.78 -3.90
CA THR A 30 -6.62 -31.05 -3.15
C THR A 30 -7.92 -31.84 -3.22
N GLY A 31 -8.93 -31.34 -3.92
CA GLY A 31 -10.25 -31.96 -4.02
C GLY A 31 -11.22 -31.54 -2.90
N LEU A 32 -10.79 -30.66 -2.02
CA LEU A 32 -11.65 -30.08 -0.97
C LEU A 32 -12.34 -28.81 -1.49
N THR A 33 -13.62 -28.65 -1.19
CA THR A 33 -14.32 -27.40 -1.51
C THR A 33 -14.01 -26.31 -0.49
N ALA A 34 -13.70 -25.11 -0.97
CA ALA A 34 -13.47 -23.95 -0.12
C ALA A 34 -14.80 -23.39 0.44
N THR A 35 -15.44 -24.16 1.33
CA THR A 35 -16.65 -23.72 2.06
C THR A 35 -16.37 -22.53 2.97
N THR A 36 -17.40 -21.79 3.39
CA THR A 36 -17.23 -20.63 4.27
C THR A 36 -16.42 -20.94 5.54
N PRO A 37 -16.65 -22.04 6.29
CA PRO A 37 -15.80 -22.39 7.41
C PRO A 37 -14.34 -22.60 7.04
N VAL A 38 -14.06 -23.27 5.92
CA VAL A 38 -12.69 -23.48 5.41
C VAL A 38 -12.02 -22.15 5.08
N LYS A 39 -12.76 -21.24 4.41
CA LYS A 39 -12.25 -19.89 4.11
C LYS A 39 -11.88 -19.11 5.37
N VAL A 40 -12.72 -19.14 6.38
CA VAL A 40 -12.43 -18.48 7.68
C VAL A 40 -11.19 -19.08 8.34
N VAL A 41 -11.07 -20.40 8.40
CA VAL A 41 -9.89 -21.07 8.98
C VAL A 41 -8.61 -20.70 8.23
N VAL A 42 -8.64 -20.69 6.90
CA VAL A 42 -7.49 -20.31 6.07
C VAL A 42 -7.07 -18.86 6.32
N ILE A 43 -8.02 -17.92 6.33
CA ILE A 43 -7.74 -16.50 6.59
C ILE A 43 -7.10 -16.33 7.98
N VAL A 44 -7.68 -16.94 9.00
CA VAL A 44 -7.16 -16.84 10.38
C VAL A 44 -5.79 -17.50 10.49
N ALA A 45 -5.55 -18.64 9.85
CA ALA A 45 -4.26 -19.33 9.87
C ALA A 45 -3.15 -18.47 9.21
N ILE A 46 -3.42 -17.86 8.05
CA ILE A 46 -2.46 -16.98 7.38
C ILE A 46 -2.19 -15.74 8.23
N ALA A 47 -3.24 -15.15 8.82
CA ALA A 47 -3.09 -13.99 9.71
C ALA A 47 -2.26 -14.36 10.95
N ALA A 48 -2.53 -15.48 11.60
CA ALA A 48 -1.79 -15.95 12.75
C ALA A 48 -0.31 -16.18 12.44
N LEU A 49 0.01 -16.79 11.29
CA LEU A 49 1.39 -16.97 10.83
C LEU A 49 2.09 -15.61 10.61
N THR A 50 1.41 -14.68 9.96
CA THR A 50 1.90 -13.32 9.70
C THR A 50 2.20 -12.58 11.01
N LEU A 51 1.24 -12.62 11.95
CA LEU A 51 1.38 -11.97 13.25
C LEU A 51 2.49 -12.60 14.08
N ALA A 52 2.63 -13.92 14.06
CA ALA A 52 3.74 -14.59 14.72
C ALA A 52 5.09 -14.07 14.23
N ILE A 53 5.29 -13.99 12.90
CA ILE A 53 6.52 -13.44 12.31
C ILE A 53 6.72 -11.97 12.73
N SER A 54 5.68 -11.16 12.71
CA SER A 54 5.74 -9.74 13.11
C SER A 54 6.09 -9.57 14.59
N VAL A 55 5.55 -10.39 15.48
CA VAL A 55 5.84 -10.37 16.93
C VAL A 55 7.29 -10.74 17.22
N TYR A 56 7.84 -11.75 16.52
CA TYR A 56 9.27 -12.09 16.64
C TYR A 56 10.19 -10.95 16.15
N GLY A 57 9.66 -10.07 15.32
CA GLY A 57 10.24 -8.76 15.02
C GLY A 57 11.21 -8.75 13.84
N HIS A 58 11.83 -7.57 13.69
CA HIS A 58 12.63 -7.18 12.53
C HIS A 58 13.74 -8.18 12.14
N GLY A 59 14.40 -8.81 13.10
CA GLY A 59 15.50 -9.75 12.82
C GLY A 59 15.05 -11.00 12.05
N LEU A 60 13.88 -11.55 12.34
CA LEU A 60 13.32 -12.69 11.61
C LEU A 60 12.86 -12.26 10.21
N ILE A 61 12.21 -11.11 10.13
CA ILE A 61 11.74 -10.54 8.86
C ILE A 61 12.90 -10.40 7.88
N ILE A 62 14.01 -9.76 8.29
CA ILE A 62 15.19 -9.57 7.42
C ILE A 62 15.79 -10.91 6.96
N ARG A 63 15.87 -11.90 7.84
CA ARG A 63 16.41 -13.21 7.48
C ARG A 63 15.60 -13.95 6.42
N LEU A 64 14.28 -13.76 6.44
CA LEU A 64 13.35 -14.37 5.49
C LEU A 64 13.26 -13.59 4.16
N TYR A 65 13.61 -12.31 4.16
CA TYR A 65 13.41 -11.44 3.00
C TYR A 65 14.15 -11.89 1.76
N LEU A 66 15.46 -12.12 1.87
CA LEU A 66 16.28 -12.49 0.71
C LEU A 66 15.82 -13.82 0.07
N PRO A 67 15.69 -14.94 0.81
CA PRO A 67 15.25 -16.19 0.21
C PRO A 67 13.85 -16.11 -0.40
N ILE A 68 12.91 -15.40 0.24
CA ILE A 68 11.55 -15.20 -0.30
C ILE A 68 11.61 -14.33 -1.55
N THR A 69 12.39 -13.25 -1.56
CA THR A 69 12.55 -12.38 -2.73
C THR A 69 13.12 -13.17 -3.92
N LEU A 70 14.12 -13.99 -3.73
CA LEU A 70 14.69 -14.82 -4.80
C LEU A 70 13.70 -15.87 -5.31
N ALA A 71 12.95 -16.50 -4.41
CA ALA A 71 11.90 -17.45 -4.80
C ALA A 71 10.79 -16.76 -5.61
N LEU A 72 10.33 -15.57 -5.17
CA LEU A 72 9.35 -14.77 -5.90
C LEU A 72 9.89 -14.31 -7.26
N ALA A 73 11.14 -13.81 -7.32
CA ALA A 73 11.74 -13.40 -8.58
C ALA A 73 11.78 -14.56 -9.58
N GLY A 74 12.16 -15.77 -9.13
CA GLY A 74 12.12 -16.97 -9.94
C GLY A 74 10.70 -17.35 -10.40
N ALA A 75 9.74 -17.31 -9.48
CA ALA A 75 8.35 -17.57 -9.80
C ALA A 75 7.78 -16.55 -10.82
N PHE A 76 8.03 -15.26 -10.63
CA PHE A 76 7.59 -14.22 -11.58
C PHE A 76 8.34 -14.26 -12.91
N ALA A 77 9.56 -14.79 -12.96
CA ALA A 77 10.24 -15.06 -14.24
C ALA A 77 9.50 -16.13 -15.07
N VAL A 78 9.03 -17.20 -14.43
CA VAL A 78 8.21 -18.23 -15.08
C VAL A 78 6.85 -17.66 -15.51
N VAL A 79 6.19 -16.87 -14.65
CA VAL A 79 4.94 -16.17 -15.00
C VAL A 79 5.16 -15.25 -16.19
N GLY A 80 6.23 -14.44 -16.16
CA GLY A 80 6.58 -13.52 -17.25
C GLY A 80 6.79 -14.24 -18.58
N PHE A 81 7.51 -15.36 -18.56
CA PHE A 81 7.69 -16.19 -19.75
C PHE A 81 6.37 -16.75 -20.28
N ALA A 82 5.50 -17.24 -19.40
CA ALA A 82 4.19 -17.76 -19.78
C ALA A 82 3.30 -16.64 -20.36
N VAL A 83 3.26 -15.48 -19.73
CA VAL A 83 2.52 -14.31 -20.21
C VAL A 83 3.01 -13.88 -21.59
N LEU A 84 4.33 -13.70 -21.76
CA LEU A 84 4.90 -13.28 -23.05
C LEU A 84 4.61 -14.27 -24.19
N ARG A 85 4.47 -15.56 -23.89
CA ARG A 85 4.12 -16.58 -24.89
C ARG A 85 2.65 -16.57 -25.30
N HIS A 86 1.76 -16.07 -24.45
CA HIS A 86 0.32 -16.06 -24.70
C HIS A 86 -0.22 -14.65 -25.00
N ALA A 87 0.55 -13.59 -24.72
CA ALA A 87 0.13 -12.22 -24.96
C ALA A 87 -0.15 -11.97 -26.45
N ASP A 88 -1.27 -11.33 -26.71
CA ASP A 88 -1.60 -10.84 -28.05
C ASP A 88 -1.05 -9.41 -28.22
N PHE A 89 0.07 -9.30 -28.91
CA PHE A 89 0.70 -8.01 -29.21
C PHE A 89 -0.04 -7.21 -30.30
N SER A 90 -1.00 -7.83 -30.98
CA SER A 90 -1.88 -7.18 -31.97
C SER A 90 -3.24 -6.82 -31.38
N TYR A 91 -3.40 -7.02 -30.07
CA TYR A 91 -4.67 -6.74 -29.40
C TYR A 91 -5.15 -5.31 -29.64
N ALA A 92 -6.35 -5.19 -30.14
CA ALA A 92 -7.07 -3.94 -30.30
C ALA A 92 -8.42 -4.06 -29.60
N PRO A 93 -8.78 -3.14 -28.69
CA PRO A 93 -10.09 -3.17 -28.06
C PRO A 93 -11.20 -2.97 -29.10
N ALA A 94 -12.30 -3.68 -28.96
CA ALA A 94 -13.45 -3.58 -29.86
C ALA A 94 -14.03 -2.15 -29.93
N GLU A 95 -13.99 -1.45 -28.79
CA GLU A 95 -14.37 -0.05 -28.67
C GLU A 95 -13.18 0.73 -28.07
N PRO A 96 -12.35 1.40 -28.90
CA PRO A 96 -11.21 2.19 -28.39
C PRO A 96 -11.72 3.37 -27.56
N LEU A 97 -11.21 3.48 -26.34
CA LEU A 97 -11.46 4.65 -25.51
C LEU A 97 -10.81 5.90 -26.12
N THR A 98 -11.57 6.99 -26.20
CA THR A 98 -11.09 8.26 -26.75
C THR A 98 -11.53 9.44 -25.87
N GLY A 99 -10.89 10.60 -26.03
CA GLY A 99 -11.30 11.81 -25.34
C GLY A 99 -11.30 11.68 -23.81
N VAL A 100 -12.39 12.08 -23.18
CA VAL A 100 -12.55 12.12 -21.72
C VAL A 100 -12.47 10.72 -21.09
N ASP A 101 -13.06 9.71 -21.73
CA ASP A 101 -13.09 8.34 -21.20
C ASP A 101 -11.69 7.72 -21.12
N LEU A 102 -10.85 7.96 -22.14
CA LEU A 102 -9.45 7.54 -22.11
C LEU A 102 -8.69 8.19 -20.96
N TRP A 103 -8.86 9.50 -20.78
CA TRP A 103 -8.21 10.22 -19.68
C TRP A 103 -8.73 9.77 -18.32
N ALA A 104 -10.02 9.52 -18.18
CA ALA A 104 -10.61 9.03 -16.94
C ALA A 104 -9.98 7.68 -16.51
N VAL A 105 -9.85 6.73 -17.44
CA VAL A 105 -9.22 5.42 -17.16
C VAL A 105 -7.73 5.57 -16.86
N LEU A 106 -6.99 6.39 -17.61
CA LEU A 106 -5.55 6.60 -17.38
C LEU A 106 -5.30 7.24 -16.01
N VAL A 107 -6.08 8.23 -15.61
CA VAL A 107 -5.93 8.90 -14.32
C VAL A 107 -6.34 7.97 -13.18
N ALA A 108 -7.44 7.21 -13.33
CA ALA A 108 -7.84 6.22 -12.34
C ALA A 108 -6.78 5.13 -12.15
N GLY A 109 -6.25 4.56 -13.24
CA GLY A 109 -5.16 3.58 -13.20
C GLY A 109 -3.90 4.14 -12.56
N THR A 110 -3.51 5.38 -12.90
CA THR A 110 -2.37 6.06 -12.26
C THR A 110 -2.58 6.24 -10.77
N THR A 111 -3.78 6.64 -10.34
CA THR A 111 -4.16 6.82 -8.94
C THR A 111 -4.06 5.51 -8.17
N LEU A 112 -4.58 4.41 -8.74
CA LEU A 112 -4.49 3.07 -8.13
C LEU A 112 -3.03 2.62 -7.97
N ILE A 113 -2.21 2.75 -9.02
CA ILE A 113 -0.78 2.37 -8.98
C ILE A 113 -0.02 3.25 -7.98
N ALA A 114 -0.32 4.54 -7.89
CA ALA A 114 0.34 5.47 -6.99
C ALA A 114 0.13 5.13 -5.50
N SER A 115 -0.94 4.40 -5.15
CA SER A 115 -1.20 3.96 -3.78
C SER A 115 -0.02 3.19 -3.18
N GLY A 116 0.65 2.35 -3.96
CA GLY A 116 1.82 1.58 -3.55
C GLY A 116 3.01 2.47 -3.15
N PRO A 117 3.61 3.26 -4.07
CA PRO A 117 4.75 4.14 -3.76
C PRO A 117 4.45 5.16 -2.66
N LEU A 118 3.24 5.71 -2.61
CA LEU A 118 2.85 6.67 -1.58
C LEU A 118 2.83 6.05 -0.18
N SER A 119 2.60 4.73 -0.05
CA SER A 119 2.63 4.04 1.24
C SER A 119 4.02 3.97 1.87
N TYR A 120 5.10 4.21 1.11
CA TYR A 120 6.48 4.21 1.62
C TYR A 120 6.82 5.35 2.58
N THR A 121 5.88 6.21 2.91
CA THR A 121 6.05 7.19 4.00
C THR A 121 6.41 6.55 5.34
N THR A 122 6.11 5.26 5.53
CA THR A 122 6.51 4.47 6.70
C THR A 122 7.90 3.82 6.58
N SER A 123 8.62 4.00 5.48
CA SER A 123 9.93 3.38 5.23
C SER A 123 11.02 3.78 6.23
N ALA A 124 10.83 4.87 6.98
CA ALA A 124 11.70 5.26 8.08
C ALA A 124 11.79 4.16 9.17
N ASP A 125 10.75 3.35 9.35
CA ASP A 125 10.71 2.23 10.30
C ASP A 125 11.77 1.17 10.00
N PHE A 126 12.23 1.08 8.76
CA PHE A 126 13.25 0.14 8.30
C PHE A 126 14.61 0.82 8.12
N SER A 127 14.63 2.03 7.55
CA SER A 127 15.88 2.75 7.28
C SER A 127 16.61 3.17 8.56
N ARG A 128 15.93 3.29 9.70
CA ARG A 128 16.54 3.57 11.01
C ARG A 128 17.56 2.51 11.47
N TYR A 129 17.52 1.30 10.91
CA TYR A 129 18.48 0.23 11.22
C TYR A 129 19.75 0.28 10.37
N LEU A 130 19.80 1.17 9.39
CA LEU A 130 20.98 1.38 8.57
C LEU A 130 22.08 2.08 9.40
N PRO A 131 23.38 1.80 9.14
CA PRO A 131 24.47 2.49 9.80
C PRO A 131 24.44 3.98 9.47
N ARG A 132 24.85 4.82 10.42
CA ARG A 132 24.90 6.29 10.26
C ARG A 132 25.78 6.74 9.09
N THR A 133 26.72 5.89 8.66
CA THR A 133 27.61 6.12 7.53
C THR A 133 26.97 5.79 6.18
N ALA A 134 25.74 5.23 6.13
CA ALA A 134 25.08 4.90 4.89
C ALA A 134 24.84 6.16 4.05
N PRO A 135 25.32 6.22 2.79
CA PRO A 135 25.15 7.42 1.94
C PRO A 135 23.66 7.62 1.61
N ALA A 136 23.11 8.79 1.95
CA ALA A 136 21.70 9.11 1.72
C ALA A 136 21.26 8.91 0.25
N LYS A 137 22.14 9.27 -0.70
CA LYS A 137 21.88 9.07 -2.15
C LYS A 137 21.76 7.59 -2.52
N ALA A 138 22.59 6.73 -1.92
CA ALA A 138 22.52 5.29 -2.16
C ALA A 138 21.23 4.70 -1.56
N VAL A 139 20.86 5.09 -0.34
CA VAL A 139 19.60 4.66 0.28
C VAL A 139 18.42 5.07 -0.59
N ALA A 140 18.33 6.34 -0.99
CA ALA A 140 17.28 6.85 -1.86
C ALA A 140 17.26 6.12 -3.23
N GLY A 141 18.42 5.95 -3.86
CA GLY A 141 18.56 5.30 -5.17
C GLY A 141 18.12 3.84 -5.14
N TRP A 142 18.60 3.06 -4.17
CA TRP A 142 18.21 1.65 -4.04
C TRP A 142 16.76 1.47 -3.66
N THR A 143 16.20 2.35 -2.81
CA THR A 143 14.77 2.34 -2.49
C THR A 143 13.92 2.65 -3.72
N ALA A 144 14.30 3.68 -4.49
CA ALA A 144 13.58 4.04 -5.71
C ALA A 144 13.64 2.94 -6.77
N LEU A 145 14.83 2.37 -7.03
CA LEU A 145 14.99 1.27 -8.00
C LEU A 145 14.25 0.01 -7.56
N GLY A 146 14.36 -0.35 -6.28
CA GLY A 146 13.69 -1.53 -5.72
C GLY A 146 12.16 -1.43 -5.73
N ALA A 147 11.62 -0.23 -5.70
CA ALA A 147 10.18 -0.01 -5.85
C ALA A 147 9.76 0.10 -7.32
N PHE A 148 10.48 0.91 -8.12
CA PHE A 148 10.10 1.24 -9.49
C PHE A 148 10.21 0.05 -10.44
N VAL A 149 11.37 -0.64 -10.45
CA VAL A 149 11.61 -1.72 -11.42
C VAL A 149 10.62 -2.88 -11.28
N PRO A 150 10.42 -3.47 -10.08
CA PRO A 150 9.43 -4.53 -9.93
C PRO A 150 8.00 -4.06 -10.24
N SER A 151 7.63 -2.84 -9.85
CA SER A 151 6.30 -2.29 -10.13
C SER A 151 6.04 -2.17 -11.63
N VAL A 152 6.99 -1.63 -12.39
CA VAL A 152 6.87 -1.52 -13.86
C VAL A 152 6.77 -2.90 -14.49
N VAL A 153 7.67 -3.82 -14.11
CA VAL A 153 7.69 -5.18 -14.68
C VAL A 153 6.37 -5.90 -14.40
N VAL A 154 5.93 -5.94 -13.14
CA VAL A 154 4.72 -6.68 -12.76
C VAL A 154 3.46 -6.04 -13.34
N SER A 155 3.34 -4.71 -13.35
CA SER A 155 2.20 -4.02 -13.97
C SER A 155 2.16 -4.25 -15.48
N SER A 156 3.31 -4.23 -16.16
CA SER A 156 3.39 -4.53 -17.60
C SER A 156 3.01 -5.98 -17.90
N LEU A 157 3.44 -6.93 -17.06
CA LEU A 157 3.03 -8.33 -17.20
C LEU A 157 1.52 -8.51 -16.98
N GLY A 158 0.94 -7.77 -16.01
CA GLY A 158 -0.52 -7.76 -15.82
C GLY A 158 -1.28 -7.24 -17.03
N ALA A 159 -0.82 -6.13 -17.61
CA ALA A 159 -1.41 -5.57 -18.82
C ALA A 159 -1.29 -6.52 -20.03
N LEU A 160 -0.14 -7.15 -20.22
CA LEU A 160 0.06 -8.16 -21.28
C LEU A 160 -0.79 -9.40 -21.04
N ALA A 161 -0.93 -9.88 -19.79
CA ALA A 161 -1.80 -11.00 -19.49
C ALA A 161 -3.27 -10.72 -19.83
N ALA A 162 -3.71 -9.48 -19.61
CA ALA A 162 -5.08 -9.05 -19.95
C ALA A 162 -5.38 -9.07 -21.46
N THR A 163 -4.38 -9.09 -22.33
CA THR A 163 -4.59 -9.30 -23.77
C THR A 163 -4.88 -10.75 -24.13
N ALA A 164 -4.53 -11.70 -23.27
CA ALA A 164 -4.66 -13.14 -23.52
C ALA A 164 -5.81 -13.79 -22.74
N VAL A 165 -6.09 -13.31 -21.53
CA VAL A 165 -7.09 -13.88 -20.63
C VAL A 165 -7.84 -12.79 -19.88
N ASP A 166 -9.09 -13.10 -19.51
CA ASP A 166 -9.89 -12.20 -18.68
C ASP A 166 -9.30 -12.12 -17.27
N MET A 167 -8.75 -10.94 -16.93
CA MET A 167 -8.09 -10.67 -15.66
C MET A 167 -9.03 -10.15 -14.56
N THR A 168 -10.35 -10.30 -14.71
CA THR A 168 -11.32 -9.98 -13.65
C THR A 168 -11.13 -10.87 -12.41
N ASP A 169 -10.66 -12.11 -12.60
CA ASP A 169 -10.14 -12.97 -11.55
C ASP A 169 -8.68 -13.34 -11.88
N PRO A 170 -7.70 -12.53 -11.45
CA PRO A 170 -6.32 -12.69 -11.88
C PRO A 170 -5.71 -14.05 -11.52
N GLN A 171 -6.11 -14.63 -10.40
CA GLN A 171 -5.54 -15.91 -9.94
C GLN A 171 -6.02 -17.08 -10.79
N ASN A 172 -7.30 -17.15 -11.10
CA ASN A 172 -7.85 -18.16 -11.98
C ASN A 172 -7.46 -17.93 -13.44
N ALA A 173 -7.36 -16.67 -13.87
CA ALA A 173 -6.91 -16.32 -15.21
C ALA A 173 -5.47 -16.79 -15.47
N LEU A 174 -4.53 -16.46 -14.58
CA LEU A 174 -3.12 -16.87 -14.71
C LEU A 174 -2.95 -18.39 -14.69
N GLN A 175 -3.77 -19.13 -13.94
CA GLN A 175 -3.73 -20.60 -13.94
C GLN A 175 -4.00 -21.22 -15.33
N LYS A 176 -4.72 -20.51 -16.22
CA LYS A 176 -5.03 -20.99 -17.58
C LYS A 176 -3.83 -20.95 -18.52
N ILE A 177 -2.89 -20.03 -18.28
CA ILE A 177 -1.70 -19.84 -19.12
C ILE A 177 -0.43 -20.41 -18.50
N LEU A 178 -0.44 -20.70 -17.20
CA LEU A 178 0.71 -21.30 -16.52
C LEU A 178 0.78 -22.81 -16.73
N PRO A 179 2.00 -23.40 -16.79
CA PRO A 179 2.15 -24.85 -16.80
C PRO A 179 1.50 -25.48 -15.56
N GLY A 180 0.74 -26.55 -15.75
CA GLY A 180 -0.04 -27.19 -14.67
C GLY A 180 0.78 -27.58 -13.43
N TRP A 181 2.03 -28.03 -13.63
CA TRP A 181 2.95 -28.37 -12.54
C TRP A 181 3.41 -27.13 -11.74
N PHE A 182 3.42 -25.96 -12.38
CA PHE A 182 3.93 -24.74 -11.77
C PHE A 182 2.84 -23.99 -10.98
N VAL A 183 1.56 -24.18 -11.31
CA VAL A 183 0.46 -23.47 -10.63
C VAL A 183 0.50 -23.59 -9.10
N PRO A 184 0.69 -24.79 -8.49
CA PRO A 184 0.81 -24.86 -7.03
C PRO A 184 2.02 -24.10 -6.48
N VAL A 185 3.15 -24.14 -7.18
CA VAL A 185 4.35 -23.39 -6.80
C VAL A 185 4.09 -21.90 -6.81
N PHE A 186 3.43 -21.40 -7.84
CA PHE A 186 3.04 -20.00 -7.97
C PHE A 186 2.09 -19.56 -6.82
N LEU A 187 1.05 -20.33 -6.54
CA LEU A 187 0.10 -20.03 -5.47
C LEU A 187 0.77 -20.03 -4.09
N ILE A 188 1.66 -21.00 -3.81
CA ILE A 188 2.46 -21.03 -2.57
C ILE A 188 3.37 -19.80 -2.50
N ALA A 189 4.03 -19.44 -3.59
CA ALA A 189 4.90 -18.28 -3.65
C ALA A 189 4.12 -16.99 -3.35
N LEU A 190 2.90 -16.84 -3.90
CA LEU A 190 2.01 -15.70 -3.58
C LEU A 190 1.66 -15.65 -2.09
N VAL A 191 1.26 -16.78 -1.49
CA VAL A 191 0.94 -16.82 -0.06
C VAL A 191 2.16 -16.45 0.78
N LEU A 192 3.32 -17.03 0.53
CA LEU A 192 4.55 -16.75 1.29
C LEU A 192 5.05 -15.32 1.11
N GLY A 193 5.01 -14.81 -0.11
CA GLY A 193 5.36 -13.42 -0.41
C GLY A 193 4.46 -12.44 0.33
N THR A 194 3.16 -12.70 0.31
CA THR A 194 2.17 -11.86 1.01
C THR A 194 2.32 -11.93 2.53
N VAL A 195 2.58 -13.11 3.09
CA VAL A 195 2.87 -13.27 4.53
C VAL A 195 4.10 -12.46 4.93
N SER A 196 5.16 -12.50 4.12
CA SER A 196 6.39 -11.75 4.36
C SER A 196 6.15 -10.22 4.31
N LEU A 197 5.42 -9.75 3.30
CA LEU A 197 5.06 -8.34 3.15
C LEU A 197 4.18 -7.88 4.31
N ASN A 198 3.16 -8.66 4.66
CA ASN A 198 2.25 -8.34 5.75
C ASN A 198 2.92 -8.36 7.13
N ALA A 199 3.95 -9.16 7.34
CA ALA A 199 4.72 -9.12 8.57
C ALA A 199 5.40 -7.75 8.78
N LEU A 200 5.90 -7.13 7.70
CA LEU A 200 6.42 -5.76 7.71
C LEU A 200 5.31 -4.73 7.95
N THR A 201 4.19 -4.88 7.24
CA THR A 201 3.04 -3.97 7.35
C THR A 201 2.50 -3.96 8.78
N ALA A 202 2.31 -5.13 9.40
CA ALA A 202 1.89 -5.25 10.80
C ALA A 202 2.92 -4.67 11.79
N TYR A 203 4.21 -4.83 11.49
CA TYR A 203 5.28 -4.23 12.28
C TYR A 203 5.18 -2.69 12.28
N SER A 204 5.01 -2.07 11.10
CA SER A 204 4.86 -0.61 10.96
C SER A 204 3.53 -0.10 11.51
N ALA A 205 2.43 -0.84 11.33
CA ALA A 205 1.13 -0.51 11.91
C ALA A 205 1.21 -0.42 13.44
N GLY A 206 1.84 -1.41 14.08
CA GLY A 206 2.04 -1.43 15.52
C GLY A 206 2.86 -0.23 16.03
N LEU A 207 3.91 0.19 15.30
CA LEU A 207 4.67 1.39 15.63
C LEU A 207 3.86 2.68 15.43
N ALA A 208 3.08 2.75 14.37
CA ALA A 208 2.24 3.90 14.08
C ALA A 208 1.15 4.08 15.15
N LEU A 209 0.53 3.00 15.64
CA LEU A 209 -0.47 3.06 16.70
C LEU A 209 0.13 3.54 18.03
N GLN A 210 1.34 3.10 18.38
CA GLN A 210 2.07 3.61 19.54
C GLN A 210 2.41 5.11 19.37
N ALA A 211 2.80 5.54 18.17
CA ALA A 211 3.09 6.94 17.86
C ALA A 211 1.85 7.86 17.87
N VAL A 212 0.64 7.31 17.87
CA VAL A 212 -0.60 8.08 18.13
C VAL A 212 -0.74 8.46 19.61
N GLY A 213 -0.02 7.77 20.50
CA GLY A 213 -0.05 8.01 21.95
C GLY A 213 -0.73 6.91 22.76
N PHE A 214 -1.14 5.82 22.12
CA PHE A 214 -1.66 4.66 22.87
C PHE A 214 -0.52 3.97 23.63
N ARG A 215 -0.65 3.94 24.97
CA ARG A 215 0.32 3.29 25.86
C ARG A 215 0.11 1.79 25.94
N ILE A 216 0.21 1.10 24.82
CA ILE A 216 0.06 -0.35 24.71
C ILE A 216 1.38 -0.99 24.30
N SER A 217 1.61 -2.25 24.69
CA SER A 217 2.79 -2.97 24.24
C SER A 217 2.71 -3.21 22.72
N ARG A 218 3.88 -3.31 22.07
CA ARG A 218 3.96 -3.59 20.63
C ARG A 218 3.18 -4.85 20.24
N THR A 219 3.28 -5.91 21.04
CA THR A 219 2.56 -7.16 20.79
C THR A 219 1.05 -6.96 20.77
N VAL A 220 0.52 -6.22 21.73
CA VAL A 220 -0.93 -5.91 21.80
C VAL A 220 -1.36 -5.07 20.60
N SER A 221 -0.54 -4.08 20.21
CA SER A 221 -0.79 -3.26 19.01
C SER A 221 -0.87 -4.12 17.76
N VAL A 222 0.12 -4.97 17.52
CA VAL A 222 0.16 -5.88 16.36
C VAL A 222 -1.03 -6.84 16.32
N LEU A 223 -1.46 -7.37 17.49
CA LEU A 223 -2.65 -8.23 17.57
C LEU A 223 -3.94 -7.47 17.27
N PHE A 224 -4.06 -6.22 17.74
CA PHE A 224 -5.20 -5.37 17.43
C PHE A 224 -5.28 -5.07 15.93
N ASP A 225 -4.16 -4.72 15.31
CA ASP A 225 -4.05 -4.46 13.87
C ASP A 225 -4.42 -5.72 13.07
N GLY A 226 -3.94 -6.89 13.50
CA GLY A 226 -4.27 -8.17 12.90
C GLY A 226 -5.75 -8.51 12.98
N ALA A 227 -6.38 -8.28 14.15
CA ALA A 227 -7.82 -8.51 14.33
C ALA A 227 -8.64 -7.60 13.39
N ALA A 228 -8.28 -6.31 13.31
CA ALA A 228 -8.91 -5.37 12.38
C ALA A 228 -8.75 -5.79 10.92
N ALA A 229 -7.55 -6.21 10.51
CA ALA A 229 -7.29 -6.68 9.16
C ALA A 229 -8.06 -7.97 8.83
N VAL A 230 -8.15 -8.94 9.76
CA VAL A 230 -8.95 -10.15 9.58
C VAL A 230 -10.43 -9.82 9.42
N ALA A 231 -10.97 -8.92 10.25
CA ALA A 231 -12.37 -8.50 10.14
C ALA A 231 -12.66 -7.85 8.77
N LEU A 232 -11.79 -6.95 8.30
CA LEU A 232 -11.90 -6.32 6.99
C LEU A 232 -11.77 -7.34 5.85
N THR A 233 -10.86 -8.30 5.97
CA THR A 233 -10.67 -9.38 4.98
C THR A 233 -11.89 -10.29 4.90
N LEU A 234 -12.45 -10.69 6.02
CA LEU A 234 -13.66 -11.50 6.07
C LEU A 234 -14.84 -10.76 5.42
N TYR A 235 -15.00 -9.48 5.75
CA TYR A 235 -16.02 -8.64 5.10
C TYR A 235 -15.80 -8.58 3.58
N GLY A 236 -14.58 -8.27 3.13
CA GLY A 236 -14.24 -8.13 1.72
C GLY A 236 -14.41 -9.41 0.91
N LEU A 237 -14.13 -10.58 1.49
CA LEU A 237 -14.19 -11.86 0.76
C LEU A 237 -15.51 -12.61 0.91
N LEU A 238 -16.28 -12.36 1.97
CA LEU A 238 -17.52 -13.11 2.23
C LEU A 238 -18.80 -12.30 1.96
N VAL A 239 -18.71 -10.96 1.94
CA VAL A 239 -19.87 -10.06 1.83
C VAL A 239 -19.84 -9.23 0.55
N SER A 240 -18.66 -8.90 0.02
CA SER A 240 -18.50 -8.05 -1.16
C SER A 240 -17.74 -8.76 -2.30
N HIS A 241 -17.62 -8.09 -3.46
CA HIS A 241 -16.80 -8.57 -4.58
C HIS A 241 -15.34 -8.14 -4.37
N PHE A 242 -14.41 -9.09 -4.55
CA PHE A 242 -12.98 -8.90 -4.27
C PHE A 242 -12.37 -7.69 -5.01
N LEU A 243 -12.58 -7.59 -6.33
CA LEU A 243 -12.01 -6.50 -7.13
C LEU A 243 -12.56 -5.13 -6.74
N ASP A 244 -13.86 -5.03 -6.51
CA ASP A 244 -14.49 -3.78 -6.08
C ASP A 244 -13.96 -3.37 -4.71
N THR A 245 -13.81 -4.33 -3.79
CA THR A 245 -13.24 -4.09 -2.47
C THR A 245 -11.80 -3.60 -2.56
N VAL A 246 -10.97 -4.24 -3.39
CA VAL A 246 -9.57 -3.84 -3.61
C VAL A 246 -9.50 -2.44 -4.21
N SER A 247 -10.23 -2.19 -5.29
CA SER A 247 -10.26 -0.89 -5.98
C SER A 247 -10.69 0.24 -5.05
N ASN A 248 -11.81 0.04 -4.35
CA ASN A 248 -12.35 1.01 -3.41
C ASN A 248 -11.38 1.28 -2.23
N ALA A 249 -10.78 0.22 -1.68
CA ALA A 249 -9.83 0.36 -0.57
C ALA A 249 -8.57 1.11 -1.02
N LEU A 250 -8.01 0.79 -2.19
CA LEU A 250 -6.83 1.49 -2.71
C LEU A 250 -7.10 2.97 -2.94
N GLN A 251 -8.27 3.33 -3.41
CA GLN A 251 -8.61 4.74 -3.63
C GLN A 251 -8.90 5.49 -2.32
N VAL A 252 -9.55 4.88 -1.33
CA VAL A 252 -9.66 5.48 0.01
C VAL A 252 -8.27 5.70 0.61
N ILE A 253 -7.36 4.76 0.43
CA ILE A 253 -5.96 4.91 0.84
C ILE A 253 -5.34 6.14 0.17
N VAL A 254 -5.51 6.32 -1.14
CA VAL A 254 -4.91 7.44 -1.89
C VAL A 254 -5.47 8.79 -1.43
N VAL A 255 -6.77 8.87 -1.15
CA VAL A 255 -7.41 10.09 -0.60
C VAL A 255 -6.77 10.53 0.72
N LEU A 256 -6.29 9.57 1.53
CA LEU A 256 -5.62 9.86 2.80
C LEU A 256 -4.11 10.07 2.64
N ILE A 257 -3.45 9.19 1.89
CA ILE A 257 -1.99 9.12 1.87
C ILE A 257 -1.37 10.13 0.89
N GLY A 258 -2.09 10.50 -0.16
CA GLY A 258 -1.65 11.54 -1.09
C GLY A 258 -1.41 12.88 -0.37
N PRO A 259 -2.43 13.45 0.29
CA PRO A 259 -2.29 14.63 1.14
C PRO A 259 -1.21 14.49 2.22
N LEU A 260 -1.16 13.36 2.91
CA LEU A 260 -0.14 13.08 3.94
C LEU A 260 1.27 13.14 3.37
N THR A 261 1.49 12.50 2.23
CA THR A 261 2.79 12.49 1.54
C THR A 261 3.16 13.88 1.08
N ALA A 262 2.20 14.67 0.59
CA ALA A 262 2.45 16.05 0.19
C ALA A 262 2.88 16.94 1.36
N VAL A 263 2.23 16.83 2.53
CA VAL A 263 2.65 17.54 3.75
C VAL A 263 4.06 17.11 4.15
N TYR A 264 4.33 15.81 4.18
CA TYR A 264 5.63 15.24 4.53
C TYR A 264 6.75 15.71 3.60
N ALA A 265 6.54 15.57 2.28
CA ALA A 265 7.50 16.01 1.28
C ALA A 265 7.75 17.53 1.33
N THR A 266 6.70 18.33 1.52
CA THR A 266 6.80 19.78 1.62
C THR A 266 7.56 20.20 2.87
N ASP A 267 7.36 19.53 4.03
CA ASP A 267 8.13 19.81 5.25
C ASP A 267 9.62 19.52 5.05
N ILE A 268 9.95 18.38 4.44
CA ILE A 268 11.35 18.02 4.11
C ILE A 268 11.99 19.07 3.21
N LEU A 269 11.29 19.53 2.18
CA LEU A 269 11.79 20.55 1.25
C LEU A 269 12.00 21.90 1.95
N LEU A 270 11.04 22.35 2.75
CA LEU A 270 11.14 23.60 3.50
C LEU A 270 12.29 23.60 4.51
N ARG A 271 12.55 22.46 5.17
CA ARG A 271 13.65 22.27 6.12
C ARG A 271 14.97 21.92 5.44
N ARG A 272 14.98 21.73 4.12
CA ARG A 272 16.15 21.23 3.37
C ARG A 272 16.69 19.92 3.96
N ASN A 273 15.79 19.05 4.42
CA ASN A 273 16.09 17.77 5.08
C ASN A 273 17.02 17.94 6.32
N ARG A 274 16.92 19.04 7.04
CA ARG A 274 17.69 19.30 8.26
C ARG A 274 16.78 19.16 9.47
N TYR A 275 16.96 18.07 10.20
CA TYR A 275 16.21 17.77 11.42
C TYR A 275 17.17 17.44 12.56
N ASP A 276 16.87 17.95 13.77
CA ASP A 276 17.49 17.47 14.98
C ASP A 276 16.80 16.14 15.39
N GLY A 277 17.52 15.04 15.20
CA GLY A 277 16.99 13.69 15.49
C GLY A 277 16.67 13.46 16.96
N VAL A 278 17.37 14.15 17.89
CA VAL A 278 17.10 14.07 19.33
C VAL A 278 15.84 14.86 19.66
N ALA A 279 15.73 16.08 19.12
CA ALA A 279 14.56 16.93 19.34
C ALA A 279 13.27 16.33 18.76
N LEU A 280 13.36 15.59 17.64
CA LEU A 280 12.20 14.88 17.05
C LEU A 280 11.60 13.81 17.98
N THR A 281 12.40 13.22 18.85
CA THR A 281 11.94 12.20 19.82
C THR A 281 11.55 12.79 21.18
N ASN A 282 11.70 14.10 21.35
CA ASN A 282 11.39 14.77 22.60
C ASN A 282 9.90 15.22 22.61
N GLU A 283 9.07 14.47 23.33
CA GLU A 283 7.63 14.71 23.47
C GLU A 283 7.27 15.59 24.69
N THR A 284 8.23 16.37 25.20
CA THR A 284 7.97 17.27 26.33
C THR A 284 7.47 18.64 25.86
N PRO A 285 6.56 19.29 26.63
CA PRO A 285 6.15 20.66 26.36
C PRO A 285 7.37 21.60 26.28
N GLY A 286 7.42 22.43 25.22
CA GLY A 286 8.53 23.35 24.98
C GLY A 286 9.63 22.80 24.08
N SER A 287 9.60 21.50 23.67
CA SER A 287 10.52 21.00 22.65
C SER A 287 10.20 21.63 21.28
N PRO A 288 11.19 21.79 20.39
CA PRO A 288 10.99 22.41 19.07
C PRO A 288 9.89 21.76 18.21
N PHE A 289 9.67 20.46 18.37
CA PHE A 289 8.67 19.69 17.60
C PHE A 289 7.41 19.36 18.39
N TRP A 290 7.26 19.88 19.61
CA TRP A 290 6.01 19.74 20.37
C TRP A 290 4.85 20.53 19.77
N PHE A 291 5.13 21.60 19.03
CA PHE A 291 4.17 22.52 18.45
C PHE A 291 3.14 23.06 19.47
N THR A 292 1.87 23.17 19.08
CA THR A 292 0.81 23.71 19.92
C THR A 292 0.05 22.57 20.61
N GLY A 293 0.33 22.32 21.89
CA GLY A 293 -0.33 21.24 22.63
C GLY A 293 -0.10 19.83 22.07
N GLY A 294 1.08 19.59 21.48
CA GLY A 294 1.43 18.31 20.85
C GLY A 294 0.94 18.16 19.42
N VAL A 295 0.28 19.18 18.84
CA VAL A 295 -0.28 19.10 17.48
C VAL A 295 0.36 20.13 16.55
N ASN A 296 0.86 19.67 15.41
CA ASN A 296 1.25 20.53 14.30
C ASN A 296 -0.01 21.05 13.58
N VAL A 297 -0.57 22.17 14.06
CA VAL A 297 -1.80 22.75 13.51
C VAL A 297 -1.70 23.06 12.00
N PRO A 298 -0.62 23.70 11.49
CA PRO A 298 -0.43 23.87 10.05
C PRO A 298 -0.49 22.54 9.27
N GLY A 299 0.17 21.50 9.80
CA GLY A 299 0.15 20.17 9.20
C GLY A 299 -1.23 19.51 9.21
N ALA A 300 -1.96 19.64 10.33
CA ALA A 300 -3.31 19.13 10.45
C ALA A 300 -4.29 19.83 9.50
N VAL A 301 -4.25 21.15 9.41
CA VAL A 301 -5.09 21.93 8.47
C VAL A 301 -4.76 21.59 7.02
N ALA A 302 -3.47 21.47 6.68
CA ALA A 302 -3.05 21.12 5.34
C ALA A 302 -3.50 19.70 4.95
N LEU A 303 -3.36 18.74 5.88
CA LEU A 303 -3.83 17.36 5.67
C LEU A 303 -5.34 17.31 5.47
N LEU A 304 -6.11 17.90 6.37
CA LEU A 304 -7.58 17.87 6.29
C LEU A 304 -8.10 18.61 5.06
N GLY A 305 -7.51 19.76 4.71
CA GLY A 305 -7.83 20.49 3.49
C GLY A 305 -7.54 19.69 2.22
N GLY A 306 -6.42 18.98 2.18
CA GLY A 306 -6.08 18.10 1.07
C GLY A 306 -6.99 16.87 0.97
N VAL A 307 -7.35 16.26 2.09
CA VAL A 307 -8.31 15.15 2.14
C VAL A 307 -9.68 15.61 1.64
N ALA A 308 -10.12 16.79 2.07
CA ALA A 308 -11.38 17.37 1.59
C ALA A 308 -11.34 17.62 0.07
N ALA A 309 -10.25 18.20 -0.44
CA ALA A 309 -10.08 18.43 -1.88
C ALA A 309 -10.05 17.10 -2.67
N ALA A 310 -9.34 16.09 -2.16
CA ALA A 310 -9.33 14.76 -2.77
C ALA A 310 -10.73 14.14 -2.77
N ALA A 311 -11.46 14.23 -1.66
CA ALA A 311 -12.81 13.71 -1.55
C ALA A 311 -13.80 14.38 -2.54
N LEU A 312 -13.64 15.65 -2.83
CA LEU A 312 -14.46 16.33 -3.86
C LEU A 312 -14.16 15.84 -5.29
N CYS A 313 -12.98 15.28 -5.53
CA CYS A 313 -12.49 14.87 -6.85
C CYS A 313 -12.48 13.34 -7.05
N VAL A 314 -12.89 12.56 -6.06
CA VAL A 314 -12.85 11.09 -6.12
C VAL A 314 -14.02 10.55 -6.96
N ASN A 315 -13.76 9.44 -7.66
CA ASN A 315 -14.80 8.71 -8.38
C ASN A 315 -14.65 7.19 -8.14
N THR A 316 -15.20 6.73 -6.99
CA THR A 316 -15.15 5.31 -6.56
C THR A 316 -16.40 4.90 -5.79
N LEU A 317 -16.30 4.88 -4.42
CA LEU A 317 -17.44 4.58 -3.54
C LEU A 317 -18.58 5.56 -3.75
N TYR A 318 -18.25 6.78 -4.15
CA TYR A 318 -19.18 7.81 -4.62
C TYR A 318 -18.47 8.68 -5.67
N THR A 319 -19.25 9.36 -6.48
CA THR A 319 -18.74 10.35 -7.42
C THR A 319 -18.76 11.72 -6.75
N GLY A 320 -17.57 12.25 -6.44
CA GLY A 320 -17.44 13.61 -5.92
C GLY A 320 -17.93 14.65 -6.91
N PRO A 321 -18.40 15.83 -6.43
CA PRO A 321 -19.01 16.84 -7.29
C PRO A 321 -18.08 17.36 -8.39
N VAL A 322 -16.78 17.44 -8.13
CA VAL A 322 -15.78 17.85 -9.14
C VAL A 322 -15.57 16.74 -10.16
N ALA A 323 -15.45 15.48 -9.72
CA ALA A 323 -15.33 14.35 -10.62
C ALA A 323 -16.55 14.23 -11.53
N GLY A 324 -17.76 14.40 -10.98
CA GLY A 324 -19.01 14.41 -11.76
C GLY A 324 -19.04 15.51 -12.82
N ALA A 325 -18.61 16.72 -12.49
CA ALA A 325 -18.52 17.84 -13.44
C ALA A 325 -17.47 17.63 -14.55
N LEU A 326 -16.47 16.76 -14.28
CA LEU A 326 -15.39 16.43 -15.23
C LEU A 326 -15.61 15.09 -15.95
N GLY A 327 -16.85 14.62 -16.05
CA GLY A 327 -17.19 13.39 -16.77
C GLY A 327 -16.69 12.12 -16.09
N GLY A 328 -16.60 12.12 -14.75
CA GLY A 328 -16.17 10.95 -13.97
C GLY A 328 -14.64 10.82 -13.81
N MET A 329 -13.87 11.83 -14.19
CA MET A 329 -12.42 11.82 -14.04
C MET A 329 -12.02 11.94 -12.56
N ASP A 330 -11.27 10.95 -12.06
CA ASP A 330 -10.77 10.95 -10.67
C ASP A 330 -9.48 11.76 -10.55
N LEU A 331 -9.60 12.99 -10.09
CA LEU A 331 -8.46 13.88 -9.80
C LEU A 331 -8.12 13.94 -8.31
N SER A 332 -8.56 12.96 -7.51
CA SER A 332 -8.37 12.96 -6.05
C SER A 332 -6.90 13.08 -5.64
N LEU A 333 -6.01 12.33 -6.29
CA LEU A 333 -4.59 12.36 -5.99
C LEU A 333 -3.95 13.73 -6.28
N PRO A 334 -3.95 14.26 -7.50
CA PRO A 334 -3.32 15.56 -7.78
C PRO A 334 -3.97 16.71 -7.04
N ALA A 335 -5.29 16.74 -6.87
CA ALA A 335 -5.98 17.78 -6.14
C ALA A 335 -5.60 17.75 -4.65
N GLY A 336 -5.68 16.58 -4.01
CA GLY A 336 -5.35 16.42 -2.61
C GLY A 336 -3.90 16.79 -2.30
N MET A 337 -2.95 16.31 -3.09
CA MET A 337 -1.53 16.64 -2.93
C MET A 337 -1.25 18.13 -3.13
N THR A 338 -1.82 18.74 -4.17
CA THR A 338 -1.60 20.16 -4.48
C THR A 338 -2.15 21.07 -3.38
N VAL A 339 -3.39 20.84 -2.94
CA VAL A 339 -4.01 21.62 -1.88
C VAL A 339 -3.26 21.48 -0.57
N SER A 340 -2.86 20.25 -0.19
CA SER A 340 -2.05 20.01 1.01
C SER A 340 -0.70 20.75 0.95
N ALA A 341 0.00 20.66 -0.17
CA ALA A 341 1.29 21.32 -0.33
C ALA A 341 1.14 22.86 -0.22
N ILE A 342 0.17 23.45 -0.90
CA ILE A 342 -0.10 24.89 -0.86
C ILE A 342 -0.45 25.34 0.56
N LEU A 343 -1.36 24.64 1.22
CA LEU A 343 -1.76 24.98 2.60
C LEU A 343 -0.58 24.83 3.57
N TYR A 344 0.22 23.78 3.43
CA TYR A 344 1.36 23.59 4.30
C TYR A 344 2.47 24.65 4.07
N VAL A 345 2.74 25.02 2.82
CA VAL A 345 3.67 26.11 2.51
C VAL A 345 3.19 27.45 3.10
N SER A 346 1.90 27.76 2.93
CA SER A 346 1.35 29.04 3.39
C SER A 346 1.28 29.16 4.91
N LEU A 347 0.89 28.10 5.61
CA LEU A 347 0.69 28.11 7.06
C LEU A 347 1.94 27.67 7.84
N GLY A 348 2.74 26.75 7.28
CA GLY A 348 3.85 26.10 7.97
C GLY A 348 5.17 26.86 7.91
N ARG A 349 5.39 27.78 6.97
CA ARG A 349 6.67 28.50 6.83
C ARG A 349 7.17 29.13 8.11
N ARG A 350 6.28 29.75 8.90
CA ARG A 350 6.66 30.39 10.19
C ARG A 350 7.07 29.35 11.24
N ALA A 351 6.33 28.23 11.32
CA ALA A 351 6.64 27.16 12.26
C ALA A 351 7.95 26.46 11.90
N VAL A 352 8.21 26.23 10.60
CA VAL A 352 9.46 25.66 10.08
C VAL A 352 10.64 26.59 10.40
N ALA A 353 10.50 27.90 10.17
CA ALA A 353 11.55 28.87 10.45
C ALA A 353 11.89 28.96 11.94
N ALA A 354 10.94 28.77 12.84
CA ALA A 354 11.14 28.77 14.28
C ALA A 354 11.92 27.55 14.81
N THR A 355 11.78 26.39 14.12
CA THR A 355 12.43 25.12 14.50
C THR A 355 13.72 24.85 13.71
N ALA A 356 14.07 25.69 12.75
CA ALA A 356 15.28 25.55 11.92
C ALA A 356 16.50 26.35 12.50
N ARG A 357 16.30 27.03 13.63
CA ARG A 357 17.34 27.73 14.40
C ARG A 357 17.87 26.83 15.50
#